data_14cc385f9e25b4598eb2d42cee90a3bc
#
_entry.id   14cc385f9e25b4598eb2d42cee90a3bc
#
_cell.length_a   1.000
_cell.length_b   1.000
_cell.length_c   1.000
_cell.angle_alpha   90.00
_cell.angle_beta   90.00
_cell.angle_gamma   90.00
#
_symmetry.space_group_name_H-M   'P 1'
#
loop_
_entity.id
_entity.type
_entity.pdbx_description
1 polymer ?
#
loop_
_entity_poly.entity_id
_entity_poly.type
_entity_poly.pdbx_seq_one_letter_code
_entity_poly.pdbx_strand_id
1 'polypeptide(L)'
;YVEIRARNQPNYERKSLYLVFEMQAALAWIVSMALLGALAGQSAWTWLDSLGASLMLFGLIFETVGDAQLAAFKGNKDNRGKVMDKGLWYYTRHPNYFGEFCVWWGFFLMALSAGAWWAIVSPLLMSQLLLKVSGVTLLEKDITERRPAYRDYILRTNAFFPGPPKKS
;
A
#
# COMPACT_ATOMS: atom_id res chain seq x y z
N TYR A 1 6.09 15.20 -8.66
CA TYR A 1 6.76 16.41 -8.11
C TYR A 1 6.85 17.54 -9.11
N VAL A 2 7.21 17.30 -10.39
CA VAL A 2 7.34 18.34 -11.42
C VAL A 2 6.03 19.12 -11.60
N GLU A 3 4.90 18.42 -11.70
CA GLU A 3 3.58 19.05 -11.84
C GLU A 3 3.17 19.85 -10.60
N ILE A 4 3.40 19.30 -9.39
CA ILE A 4 3.11 20.00 -8.13
C ILE A 4 3.94 21.29 -8.03
N ARG A 5 5.22 21.22 -8.41
CA ARG A 5 6.11 22.38 -8.44
C ARG A 5 5.63 23.43 -9.44
N ALA A 6 5.24 23.02 -10.65
CA ALA A 6 4.76 23.94 -11.68
C ALA A 6 3.46 24.66 -11.26
N ARG A 7 2.52 23.94 -10.65
CA ARG A 7 1.22 24.49 -10.19
C ARG A 7 1.35 25.50 -9.05
N ASN A 8 2.44 25.45 -8.25
CA ASN A 8 2.59 26.22 -7.02
C ASN A 8 3.67 27.31 -7.09
N GLN A 9 4.20 27.61 -8.29
CA GLN A 9 5.05 28.78 -8.51
C GLN A 9 4.28 30.09 -8.26
N PRO A 10 4.95 31.22 -7.87
CA PRO A 10 6.39 31.35 -7.69
C PRO A 10 6.95 30.90 -6.32
N ASN A 11 6.14 30.66 -5.31
CA ASN A 11 6.57 30.42 -3.92
C ASN A 11 6.56 28.93 -3.53
N TYR A 12 6.89 28.02 -4.45
CA TYR A 12 6.84 26.57 -4.20
C TYR A 12 7.64 26.15 -2.96
N GLU A 13 8.82 26.70 -2.74
CA GLU A 13 9.69 26.34 -1.61
C GLU A 13 9.00 26.54 -0.25
N ARG A 14 8.31 27.67 -0.08
CA ARG A 14 7.52 27.94 1.13
C ARG A 14 6.23 27.12 1.19
N LYS A 15 5.53 26.99 0.07
CA LYS A 15 4.30 26.19 -0.02
C LYS A 15 4.56 24.70 0.17
N SER A 16 5.74 24.20 -0.20
CA SER A 16 6.10 22.80 0.00
C SER A 16 6.19 22.39 1.46
N LEU A 17 6.51 23.33 2.38
CA LEU A 17 6.46 23.06 3.81
C LEU A 17 5.08 22.55 4.23
N TYR A 18 4.01 23.22 3.78
CA TYR A 18 2.63 22.84 4.10
C TYR A 18 2.10 21.70 3.22
N LEU A 19 2.28 21.81 1.91
CA LEU A 19 1.69 20.88 0.95
C LEU A 19 2.37 19.50 0.93
N VAL A 20 3.64 19.44 1.32
CA VAL A 20 4.41 18.19 1.28
C VAL A 20 4.72 17.76 2.72
N PHE A 21 5.47 18.56 3.47
CA PHE A 21 5.98 18.11 4.77
C PHE A 21 4.92 18.08 5.87
N GLU A 22 4.12 19.13 6.07
CA GLU A 22 3.10 19.12 7.12
C GLU A 22 1.97 18.11 6.81
N MET A 23 1.54 18.04 5.54
CA MET A 23 0.55 17.06 5.13
C MET A 23 1.06 15.62 5.36
N GLN A 24 2.31 15.33 4.97
CA GLN A 24 2.90 14.02 5.20
C GLN A 24 3.07 13.72 6.69
N ALA A 25 3.47 14.69 7.50
CA ALA A 25 3.58 14.54 8.94
C ALA A 25 2.21 14.24 9.58
N ALA A 26 1.17 14.96 9.19
CA ALA A 26 -0.20 14.73 9.67
C ALA A 26 -0.71 13.33 9.26
N LEU A 27 -0.49 12.92 8.02
CA LEU A 27 -0.86 11.59 7.55
C LEU A 27 -0.09 10.49 8.29
N ALA A 28 1.22 10.64 8.46
CA ALA A 28 2.05 9.70 9.19
C ALA A 28 1.60 9.59 10.66
N TRP A 29 1.27 10.72 11.29
CA TRP A 29 0.76 10.75 12.66
C TRP A 29 -0.58 10.00 12.79
N ILE A 30 -1.54 10.25 11.90
CA ILE A 30 -2.84 9.54 11.91
C ILE A 30 -2.64 8.05 11.66
N VAL A 31 -1.81 7.68 10.68
CA VAL A 31 -1.53 6.28 10.36
C VAL A 31 -0.85 5.58 11.54
N SER A 32 0.04 6.24 12.27
CA SER A 32 0.72 5.67 13.44
C SER A 32 -0.20 5.43 14.66
N MET A 33 -1.44 5.94 14.66
CA MET A 33 -2.39 5.73 15.75
C MET A 33 -2.69 4.25 16.04
N ALA A 34 -2.69 3.39 15.01
CA ALA A 34 -2.85 1.94 15.23
C ALA A 34 -1.68 1.36 16.02
N LEU A 35 -0.46 1.78 15.73
CA LEU A 35 0.73 1.36 16.47
C LEU A 35 0.71 1.90 17.90
N LEU A 36 0.37 3.19 18.07
CA LEU A 36 0.22 3.79 19.39
C LEU A 36 -0.83 3.06 20.23
N GLY A 37 -2.00 2.77 19.64
CA GLY A 37 -3.07 2.03 20.31
C GLY A 37 -2.64 0.62 20.75
N ALA A 38 -1.93 -0.09 19.90
CA ALA A 38 -1.41 -1.42 20.22
C ALA A 38 -0.36 -1.40 21.36
N LEU A 39 0.48 -0.36 21.42
CA LEU A 39 1.55 -0.23 22.43
C LEU A 39 1.07 0.35 23.76
N ALA A 40 0.01 1.17 23.76
CA ALA A 40 -0.50 1.84 24.95
C ALA A 40 -1.32 0.91 25.86
N GLY A 41 -1.81 -0.21 25.36
CA GLY A 41 -2.57 -1.17 26.12
C GLY A 41 -1.72 -1.94 27.12
N GLN A 42 -2.27 -2.16 28.33
CA GLN A 42 -1.67 -2.98 29.38
C GLN A 42 -2.45 -4.29 29.58
N SER A 43 -3.27 -4.67 28.60
CA SER A 43 -4.08 -5.90 28.65
C SER A 43 -3.21 -7.15 28.46
N ALA A 44 -3.64 -8.26 29.04
CA ALA A 44 -3.03 -9.55 28.75
C ALA A 44 -3.23 -9.91 27.27
N TRP A 45 -2.30 -10.69 26.73
CA TRP A 45 -2.37 -11.18 25.36
C TRP A 45 -3.66 -11.94 25.07
N THR A 46 -4.35 -11.58 24.00
CA THR A 46 -5.64 -12.15 23.60
C THR A 46 -5.54 -12.88 22.25
N TRP A 47 -6.62 -13.52 21.83
CA TRP A 47 -6.70 -14.12 20.50
C TRP A 47 -6.67 -13.08 19.37
N LEU A 48 -7.16 -11.85 19.63
CA LEU A 48 -7.08 -10.73 18.69
C LEU A 48 -5.63 -10.30 18.44
N ASP A 49 -4.78 -10.33 19.46
CA ASP A 49 -3.35 -10.04 19.29
C ASP A 49 -2.68 -11.08 18.40
N SER A 50 -3.01 -12.36 18.61
CA SER A 50 -2.49 -13.45 17.78
C SER A 50 -2.96 -13.32 16.32
N LEU A 51 -4.22 -12.97 16.09
CA LEU A 51 -4.77 -12.73 14.76
C LEU A 51 -4.11 -11.52 14.10
N GLY A 52 -3.99 -10.41 14.85
CA GLY A 52 -3.34 -9.18 14.38
C GLY A 52 -1.87 -9.40 14.00
N ALA A 53 -1.12 -10.08 14.88
CA ALA A 53 0.28 -10.42 14.62
C ALA A 53 0.44 -11.35 13.41
N SER A 54 -0.45 -12.35 13.27
CA SER A 54 -0.44 -13.25 12.12
C SER A 54 -0.74 -12.53 10.82
N LEU A 55 -1.73 -11.62 10.81
CA LEU A 55 -2.08 -10.81 9.64
C LEU A 55 -0.94 -9.85 9.27
N MET A 56 -0.32 -9.23 10.27
CA MET A 56 0.84 -8.36 10.09
C MET A 56 2.02 -9.13 9.47
N LEU A 57 2.36 -10.28 10.03
CA LEU A 57 3.45 -11.13 9.52
C LEU A 57 3.16 -11.61 8.09
N PHE A 58 1.93 -12.03 7.82
CA PHE A 58 1.49 -12.38 6.46
C PHE A 58 1.67 -11.21 5.51
N GLY A 59 1.24 -10.00 5.91
CA GLY A 59 1.37 -8.77 5.11
C GLY A 59 2.84 -8.46 4.78
N LEU A 60 3.73 -8.49 5.79
CA LEU A 60 5.17 -8.26 5.62
C LEU A 60 5.81 -9.26 4.65
N ILE A 61 5.47 -10.54 4.79
CA ILE A 61 5.99 -11.58 3.89
C ILE A 61 5.47 -11.34 2.46
N PHE A 62 4.17 -11.06 2.33
CA PHE A 62 3.54 -10.85 1.02
C PHE A 62 4.13 -9.65 0.28
N GLU A 63 4.32 -8.53 0.98
CA GLU A 63 4.97 -7.32 0.48
C GLU A 63 6.42 -7.60 0.07
N THR A 64 7.22 -8.17 0.98
CA THR A 64 8.63 -8.47 0.75
C THR A 64 8.83 -9.40 -0.45
N VAL A 65 8.02 -10.45 -0.57
CA VAL A 65 8.08 -11.38 -1.70
C VAL A 65 7.65 -10.68 -2.99
N GLY A 66 6.59 -9.87 -2.96
CA GLY A 66 6.13 -9.10 -4.10
C GLY A 66 7.21 -8.15 -4.64
N ASP A 67 7.85 -7.40 -3.75
CA ASP A 67 8.92 -6.47 -4.10
C ASP A 67 10.19 -7.19 -4.58
N ALA A 68 10.57 -8.29 -3.95
CA ALA A 68 11.70 -9.10 -4.38
C ALA A 68 11.47 -9.67 -5.81
N GLN A 69 10.27 -10.17 -6.09
CA GLN A 69 9.89 -10.64 -7.43
C GLN A 69 9.98 -9.51 -8.46
N LEU A 70 9.49 -8.32 -8.15
CA LEU A 70 9.56 -7.18 -9.04
C LEU A 70 11.00 -6.69 -9.26
N ALA A 71 11.81 -6.66 -8.20
CA ALA A 71 13.21 -6.29 -8.29
C ALA A 71 14.00 -7.26 -9.16
N ALA A 72 13.83 -8.56 -8.97
CA ALA A 72 14.45 -9.60 -9.81
C ALA A 72 14.02 -9.49 -11.28
N PHE A 73 12.72 -9.24 -11.53
CA PHE A 73 12.20 -9.04 -12.88
C PHE A 73 12.83 -7.82 -13.57
N LYS A 74 12.91 -6.68 -12.87
CA LYS A 74 13.52 -5.44 -13.39
C LYS A 74 15.03 -5.56 -13.57
N GLY A 75 15.70 -6.36 -12.75
CA GLY A 75 17.14 -6.63 -12.85
C GLY A 75 17.55 -7.42 -14.11
N ASN A 76 16.64 -8.20 -14.68
CA ASN A 76 16.91 -8.92 -15.90
C ASN A 76 16.64 -8.05 -17.14
N LYS A 77 17.70 -7.82 -17.93
CA LYS A 77 17.65 -7.01 -19.17
C LYS A 77 16.68 -7.57 -20.22
N ASP A 78 16.48 -8.88 -20.26
CA ASP A 78 15.58 -9.55 -21.19
C ASP A 78 14.11 -9.23 -20.93
N ASN A 79 13.78 -8.70 -19.75
CA ASN A 79 12.44 -8.30 -19.38
C ASN A 79 12.12 -6.84 -19.75
N ARG A 80 13.05 -6.15 -20.40
CA ARG A 80 12.84 -4.76 -20.78
C ARG A 80 11.63 -4.61 -21.69
N GLY A 81 10.68 -3.75 -21.30
CA GLY A 81 9.41 -3.55 -22.03
C GLY A 81 8.31 -4.59 -21.74
N LYS A 82 8.61 -5.66 -21.01
CA LYS A 82 7.61 -6.66 -20.61
C LYS A 82 6.86 -6.23 -19.34
N VAL A 83 5.73 -6.89 -19.10
CA VAL A 83 4.91 -6.73 -17.89
C VAL A 83 5.26 -7.84 -16.90
N MET A 84 5.42 -7.48 -15.62
CA MET A 84 5.55 -8.45 -14.54
C MET A 84 4.17 -9.02 -14.21
N ASP A 85 3.94 -10.29 -14.54
CA ASP A 85 2.66 -11.00 -14.41
C ASP A 85 2.80 -12.42 -13.84
N LYS A 86 3.90 -12.67 -13.12
CA LYS A 86 4.23 -13.99 -12.53
C LYS A 86 4.29 -13.91 -11.01
N GLY A 87 4.24 -15.07 -10.35
CA GLY A 87 4.28 -15.14 -8.89
C GLY A 87 3.09 -14.44 -8.27
N LEU A 88 3.31 -13.58 -7.26
CA LEU A 88 2.23 -12.81 -6.61
C LEU A 88 1.56 -11.83 -7.58
N TRP A 89 2.29 -11.29 -8.55
CA TRP A 89 1.81 -10.39 -9.60
C TRP A 89 0.83 -11.05 -10.57
N TYR A 90 0.72 -12.36 -10.56
CA TYR A 90 -0.31 -13.10 -11.31
C TYR A 90 -1.69 -12.97 -10.67
N TYR A 91 -1.76 -12.85 -9.33
CA TYR A 91 -3.01 -12.81 -8.57
C TYR A 91 -3.50 -11.39 -8.28
N THR A 92 -2.61 -10.42 -8.19
CA THR A 92 -2.90 -9.01 -7.98
C THR A 92 -1.86 -8.14 -8.66
N ARG A 93 -2.26 -6.98 -9.17
CA ARG A 93 -1.34 -6.03 -9.81
C ARG A 93 -0.52 -5.19 -8.81
N HIS A 94 -0.88 -5.23 -7.52
CA HIS A 94 -0.22 -4.50 -6.45
C HIS A 94 -0.04 -5.35 -5.20
N PRO A 95 0.76 -6.46 -5.28
CA PRO A 95 0.95 -7.35 -4.14
C PRO A 95 1.59 -6.66 -2.94
N ASN A 96 2.54 -5.75 -3.16
CA ASN A 96 3.18 -4.97 -2.11
C ASN A 96 2.16 -4.09 -1.35
N TYR A 97 1.26 -3.41 -2.04
CA TYR A 97 0.23 -2.60 -1.40
C TYR A 97 -0.81 -3.44 -0.64
N PHE A 98 -1.14 -4.63 -1.15
CA PHE A 98 -1.99 -5.55 -0.42
C PHE A 98 -1.29 -6.06 0.85
N GLY A 99 0.01 -6.32 0.81
CA GLY A 99 0.82 -6.66 1.98
C GLY A 99 0.78 -5.54 3.03
N GLU A 100 1.05 -4.31 2.61
CA GLU A 100 0.99 -3.13 3.49
C GLU A 100 -0.40 -2.91 4.09
N PHE A 101 -1.47 -3.10 3.31
CA PHE A 101 -2.84 -3.09 3.81
C PHE A 101 -3.03 -4.10 4.96
N CYS A 102 -2.57 -5.34 4.80
CA CYS A 102 -2.66 -6.37 5.83
C CYS A 102 -1.87 -5.99 7.09
N VAL A 103 -0.70 -5.37 6.95
CA VAL A 103 0.11 -4.90 8.09
C VAL A 103 -0.66 -3.90 8.95
N TRP A 104 -1.26 -2.87 8.33
CA TRP A 104 -1.98 -1.83 9.07
C TRP A 104 -3.28 -2.33 9.70
N TRP A 105 -3.99 -3.25 9.05
CA TRP A 105 -5.13 -3.92 9.65
C TRP A 105 -4.71 -4.86 10.79
N GLY A 106 -3.54 -5.50 10.69
CA GLY A 106 -2.96 -6.30 11.77
C GLY A 106 -2.66 -5.45 13.01
N PHE A 107 -2.01 -4.30 12.86
CA PHE A 107 -1.80 -3.35 13.96
C PHE A 107 -3.12 -2.87 14.60
N PHE A 108 -4.14 -2.63 13.80
CA PHE A 108 -5.44 -2.23 14.32
C PHE A 108 -6.10 -3.35 15.16
N LEU A 109 -6.00 -4.61 14.76
CA LEU A 109 -6.53 -5.72 15.56
C LEU A 109 -5.85 -5.80 16.93
N MET A 110 -4.54 -5.57 17.00
CA MET A 110 -3.80 -5.48 18.25
C MET A 110 -4.21 -4.26 19.08
N ALA A 111 -4.39 -3.10 18.44
CA ALA A 111 -4.91 -1.90 19.09
C ALA A 111 -6.33 -2.12 19.65
N LEU A 112 -7.19 -2.82 18.90
CA LEU A 112 -8.54 -3.17 19.32
C LEU A 112 -8.52 -4.09 20.55
N SER A 113 -7.62 -5.08 20.60
CA SER A 113 -7.37 -5.93 21.76
C SER A 113 -7.00 -5.12 22.98
N ALA A 114 -6.23 -4.06 22.79
CA ALA A 114 -5.82 -3.11 23.83
C ALA A 114 -6.91 -2.10 24.23
N GLY A 115 -8.12 -2.18 23.63
CA GLY A 115 -9.24 -1.27 23.89
C GLY A 115 -9.21 0.04 23.07
N ALA A 116 -8.25 0.20 22.17
CA ALA A 116 -8.07 1.41 21.36
C ALA A 116 -8.90 1.33 20.05
N TRP A 117 -10.21 1.19 20.14
CA TRP A 117 -11.12 1.11 18.99
C TRP A 117 -11.04 2.32 18.05
N TRP A 118 -10.72 3.50 18.59
CA TRP A 118 -10.53 4.75 17.85
C TRP A 118 -9.39 4.68 16.81
N ALA A 119 -8.45 3.74 17.00
CA ALA A 119 -7.34 3.53 16.08
C ALA A 119 -7.77 3.02 14.69
N ILE A 120 -9.07 2.69 14.49
CA ILE A 120 -9.65 2.30 13.19
C ILE A 120 -9.39 3.34 12.09
N VAL A 121 -9.22 4.62 12.45
CA VAL A 121 -8.91 5.69 11.49
C VAL A 121 -7.61 5.43 10.72
N SER A 122 -6.65 4.76 11.34
CA SER A 122 -5.35 4.43 10.75
C SER A 122 -5.49 3.50 9.53
N PRO A 123 -5.99 2.25 9.65
CA PRO A 123 -6.11 1.36 8.50
C PRO A 123 -7.12 1.87 7.46
N LEU A 124 -8.15 2.61 7.86
CA LEU A 124 -9.08 3.22 6.91
C LEU A 124 -8.39 4.29 6.05
N LEU A 125 -7.63 5.19 6.69
CA LEU A 125 -6.85 6.19 5.95
C LEU A 125 -5.80 5.52 5.06
N MET A 126 -5.07 4.53 5.58
CA MET A 126 -4.07 3.80 4.80
C MET A 126 -4.70 3.09 3.61
N SER A 127 -5.83 2.42 3.80
CA SER A 127 -6.60 1.80 2.71
C SER A 127 -6.99 2.82 1.63
N GLN A 128 -7.44 4.01 2.04
CA GLN A 128 -7.80 5.08 1.12
C GLN A 128 -6.58 5.59 0.33
N LEU A 129 -5.44 5.76 0.99
CA LEU A 129 -4.20 6.18 0.36
C LEU A 129 -3.72 5.15 -0.66
N LEU A 130 -3.69 3.86 -0.29
CA LEU A 130 -3.25 2.77 -1.15
C LEU A 130 -4.15 2.56 -2.37
N LEU A 131 -5.48 2.67 -2.19
CA LEU A 131 -6.42 2.40 -3.26
C LEU A 131 -6.64 3.59 -4.20
N LYS A 132 -6.75 4.81 -3.66
CA LYS A 132 -7.29 5.95 -4.43
C LYS A 132 -6.32 7.12 -4.60
N VAL A 133 -5.46 7.40 -3.62
CA VAL A 133 -4.70 8.66 -3.62
C VAL A 133 -3.31 8.51 -4.21
N SER A 134 -2.48 7.64 -3.65
CA SER A 134 -1.07 7.49 -4.04
C SER A 134 -0.75 6.13 -4.65
N GLY A 135 -1.64 5.15 -4.46
CA GLY A 135 -1.43 3.76 -4.82
C GLY A 135 -1.95 3.40 -6.22
N VAL A 136 -2.88 2.43 -6.25
CA VAL A 136 -3.38 1.79 -7.47
C VAL A 136 -3.81 2.78 -8.54
N THR A 137 -4.71 3.70 -8.18
CA THR A 137 -5.30 4.66 -9.14
C THR A 137 -4.26 5.55 -9.80
N LEU A 138 -3.30 6.07 -9.02
CA LEU A 138 -2.28 6.97 -9.53
C LEU A 138 -1.27 6.23 -10.42
N LEU A 139 -0.85 5.03 -10.04
CA LEU A 139 0.10 4.25 -10.81
C LEU A 139 -0.46 3.75 -12.14
N GLU A 140 -1.76 3.46 -12.18
CA GLU A 140 -2.41 2.92 -13.37
C GLU A 140 -2.99 3.99 -14.30
N LYS A 141 -3.04 5.26 -13.89
CA LYS A 141 -3.67 6.37 -14.63
C LYS A 141 -3.24 6.44 -16.10
N ASP A 142 -1.94 6.39 -16.37
CA ASP A 142 -1.38 6.53 -17.72
C ASP A 142 -0.57 5.29 -18.16
N ILE A 143 -0.72 4.16 -17.45
CA ILE A 143 0.14 3.00 -17.65
C ILE A 143 -0.10 2.33 -18.99
N THR A 144 -1.33 2.30 -19.46
CA THR A 144 -1.70 1.70 -20.75
C THR A 144 -1.21 2.50 -21.95
N GLU A 145 -1.05 3.81 -21.80
CA GLU A 145 -0.45 4.68 -22.82
C GLU A 145 1.07 4.48 -22.88
N ARG A 146 1.72 4.45 -21.71
CA ARG A 146 3.16 4.24 -21.59
C ARG A 146 3.60 2.79 -21.88
N ARG A 147 2.72 1.81 -21.65
CA ARG A 147 2.96 0.38 -21.82
C ARG A 147 1.71 -0.33 -22.36
N PRO A 148 1.49 -0.38 -23.68
CA PRO A 148 0.29 -0.98 -24.28
C PRO A 148 0.05 -2.45 -23.84
N ALA A 149 1.13 -3.24 -23.65
CA ALA A 149 1.04 -4.61 -23.14
C ALA A 149 0.43 -4.73 -21.73
N TYR A 150 0.34 -3.63 -20.98
CA TYR A 150 -0.29 -3.62 -19.65
C TYR A 150 -1.82 -3.70 -19.72
N ARG A 151 -2.43 -3.38 -20.88
CA ARG A 151 -3.87 -3.44 -21.09
C ARG A 151 -4.43 -4.84 -20.84
N ASP A 152 -3.81 -5.87 -21.43
CA ASP A 152 -4.25 -7.26 -21.26
C ASP A 152 -4.05 -7.73 -19.81
N TYR A 153 -3.01 -7.26 -19.16
CA TYR A 153 -2.76 -7.57 -17.75
C TYR A 153 -3.86 -6.97 -16.83
N ILE A 154 -4.32 -5.74 -17.10
CA ILE A 154 -5.44 -5.12 -16.36
C ILE A 154 -6.72 -5.93 -16.52
N LEU A 155 -7.00 -6.45 -17.71
CA LEU A 155 -8.24 -7.19 -17.99
C LEU A 155 -8.30 -8.51 -17.20
N ARG A 156 -7.19 -9.22 -17.10
CA ARG A 156 -7.14 -10.56 -16.49
C ARG A 156 -6.79 -10.57 -15.01
N THR A 157 -6.05 -9.58 -14.48
CA THR A 157 -5.54 -9.60 -13.11
C THR A 157 -6.24 -8.57 -12.23
N ASN A 158 -6.60 -8.96 -11.01
CA ASN A 158 -7.25 -8.07 -10.05
C ASN A 158 -6.34 -6.89 -9.68
N ALA A 159 -6.94 -5.73 -9.43
CA ALA A 159 -6.18 -4.53 -9.10
C ALA A 159 -5.47 -4.63 -7.75
N PHE A 160 -6.17 -5.08 -6.72
CA PHE A 160 -5.70 -4.99 -5.35
C PHE A 160 -5.85 -6.31 -4.56
N PHE A 161 -7.07 -6.80 -4.36
CA PHE A 161 -7.28 -8.06 -3.64
C PHE A 161 -6.83 -9.25 -4.48
N PRO A 162 -5.89 -10.09 -3.95
CA PRO A 162 -5.44 -11.27 -4.67
C PRO A 162 -6.60 -12.22 -4.98
N GLY A 163 -6.64 -12.70 -6.21
CA GLY A 163 -7.65 -13.67 -6.64
C GLY A 163 -7.25 -14.32 -7.96
N PRO A 164 -7.91 -15.41 -8.34
CA PRO A 164 -7.62 -16.08 -9.61
C PRO A 164 -7.81 -15.10 -10.79
N PRO A 165 -6.95 -15.17 -11.80
CA PRO A 165 -7.12 -14.35 -12.99
C PRO A 165 -8.46 -14.63 -13.66
N LYS A 166 -9.05 -13.57 -14.21
CA LYS A 166 -10.30 -13.67 -14.98
C LYS A 166 -10.04 -14.43 -16.26
N LYS A 167 -10.93 -15.31 -16.62
CA LYS A 167 -10.90 -15.96 -17.95
C LYS A 167 -11.20 -14.88 -18.99
N SER A 168 -10.26 -14.69 -19.91
CA SER A 168 -10.45 -13.88 -21.12
C SER A 168 -11.38 -14.57 -22.10
#